data_2822977fc200e656a5ff7f8a5d7e0ed1
#
_entry.id   2822977fc200e656a5ff7f8a5d7e0ed1
#
_cell.length_a   1.000
_cell.length_b   1.000
_cell.length_c   1.000
_cell.angle_alpha   90.00
_cell.angle_beta   90.00
_cell.angle_gamma   90.00
#
_symmetry.space_group_name_H-M   'P 1'
#
loop_
_entity.id
_entity.type
_entity.pdbx_description
1 polymer ?
#
loop_
_entity_poly.entity_id
_entity_poly.type
_entity_poly.pdbx_seq_one_letter_code
_entity_poly.pdbx_strand_id
1 'polypeptide(L)'
;MTTQNTPHKICLIHGNQQLLIDETTNNLIEQRLEGREHEWSLERFNAQEMLKSTGESGKNSIDDFLISCETLPMLSDRKVIRLDNFELIKKAAKKNDSSSAGRLFDAVENIINNPPDCLWFVFTSPAMREQDFSKPLYRGIKQSGWIQKFVAYDNSSPFNWVIQRGEKKGLPLSADTARLLIDILGNDLTDLDHELEKLSLYLAGKSISEELIKEHIRGHKHFSVFRMTEALSRKELLPALEILDQQLQAAPREHVRLFALIIMQFRRLLIIHCMLAQFHKESEIISKISLPPFLGKQVLAQARNFSIVEIQNIYSELAQLDLRVKFQSSLAPLLLQDLFQRICSGQFKTAA
;
A
#
# COMPACT_ATOMS: atom_id res chain seq x y z
N MET A 1 -14.45 15.61 -3.27
CA MET A 1 -13.67 16.67 -2.57
C MET A 1 -13.33 17.70 -3.63
N THR A 2 -13.83 18.91 -3.47
CA THR A 2 -13.61 20.02 -4.38
C THR A 2 -12.12 20.37 -4.38
N THR A 3 -11.45 20.12 -5.50
CA THR A 3 -10.12 20.64 -5.76
C THR A 3 -10.22 22.16 -5.76
N GLN A 4 -9.84 22.78 -4.64
CA GLN A 4 -9.65 24.22 -4.59
C GLN A 4 -8.60 24.54 -5.65
N ASN A 5 -8.94 25.48 -6.52
CA ASN A 5 -8.05 26.05 -7.53
C ASN A 5 -6.90 26.76 -6.79
N THR A 6 -5.87 25.96 -6.37
CA THR A 6 -4.78 26.46 -5.54
C THR A 6 -3.84 27.27 -6.41
N PRO A 7 -3.67 28.59 -6.17
CA PRO A 7 -2.77 29.44 -6.95
C PRO A 7 -1.29 29.16 -6.69
N HIS A 8 -1.00 28.21 -5.78
CA HIS A 8 0.36 27.94 -5.34
C HIS A 8 1.21 27.28 -6.44
N LYS A 9 2.40 27.80 -6.67
CA LYS A 9 3.37 27.28 -7.62
C LYS A 9 4.05 26.01 -7.12
N ILE A 10 4.07 25.78 -5.79
CA ILE A 10 4.68 24.65 -5.15
C ILE A 10 3.62 23.84 -4.43
N CYS A 11 3.55 22.55 -4.74
CA CYS A 11 2.62 21.62 -4.13
C CYS A 11 3.39 20.41 -3.59
N LEU A 12 3.13 20.02 -2.34
CA LEU A 12 3.63 18.77 -1.74
C LEU A 12 2.47 17.86 -1.44
N ILE A 13 2.47 16.68 -2.06
CA ILE A 13 1.48 15.62 -1.83
C ILE A 13 2.18 14.47 -1.13
N HIS A 14 1.76 14.12 0.08
CA HIS A 14 2.46 13.12 0.86
C HIS A 14 1.51 12.22 1.66
N GLY A 15 2.02 11.08 2.11
CA GLY A 15 1.28 10.14 2.94
C GLY A 15 1.64 8.70 2.62
N ASN A 16 0.82 7.76 3.07
CA ASN A 16 1.02 6.33 2.83
C ASN A 16 -0.05 5.69 1.90
N GLN A 17 -0.86 6.52 1.23
CA GLN A 17 -1.85 6.08 0.25
C GLN A 17 -1.40 6.44 -1.16
N GLN A 18 -0.59 5.56 -1.76
CA GLN A 18 0.03 5.78 -3.07
C GLN A 18 -1.00 6.11 -4.15
N LEU A 19 -2.12 5.36 -4.21
CA LEU A 19 -3.18 5.60 -5.19
C LEU A 19 -3.69 7.04 -5.16
N LEU A 20 -3.99 7.57 -3.96
CA LEU A 20 -4.52 8.93 -3.82
C LEU A 20 -3.46 10.00 -4.11
N ILE A 21 -2.19 9.71 -3.79
CA ILE A 21 -1.06 10.58 -4.13
C ILE A 21 -0.96 10.68 -5.64
N ASP A 22 -0.94 9.55 -6.36
CA ASP A 22 -0.79 9.53 -7.82
C ASP A 22 -2.00 10.15 -8.53
N GLU A 23 -3.23 9.84 -8.12
CA GLU A 23 -4.44 10.47 -8.69
C GLU A 23 -4.45 11.98 -8.48
N THR A 24 -4.15 12.43 -7.26
CA THR A 24 -4.14 13.88 -6.96
C THR A 24 -3.02 14.59 -7.73
N THR A 25 -1.84 13.95 -7.82
CA THR A 25 -0.71 14.48 -8.57
C THR A 25 -1.05 14.61 -10.05
N ASN A 26 -1.60 13.56 -10.65
CA ASN A 26 -1.97 13.60 -12.08
C ASN A 26 -3.08 14.63 -12.35
N ASN A 27 -4.13 14.67 -11.54
CA ASN A 27 -5.19 15.67 -11.67
C ASN A 27 -4.66 17.12 -11.54
N LEU A 28 -3.71 17.35 -10.61
CA LEU A 28 -3.11 18.66 -10.43
C LEU A 28 -2.24 19.04 -11.63
N ILE A 29 -1.47 18.11 -12.19
CA ILE A 29 -0.67 18.31 -13.40
C ILE A 29 -1.58 18.66 -14.58
N GLU A 30 -2.63 17.89 -14.83
CA GLU A 30 -3.61 18.13 -15.88
C GLU A 30 -4.24 19.53 -15.77
N GLN A 31 -4.67 19.91 -14.56
CA GLN A 31 -5.21 21.24 -14.31
C GLN A 31 -4.20 22.36 -14.59
N ARG A 32 -2.92 22.15 -14.29
CA ARG A 32 -1.87 23.15 -14.52
C ARG A 32 -1.51 23.28 -16.00
N LEU A 33 -1.52 22.18 -16.72
CA LEU A 33 -1.22 22.14 -18.13
C LEU A 33 -2.41 22.56 -19.01
N GLU A 34 -3.64 22.57 -18.50
CA GLU A 34 -4.85 22.99 -19.21
C GLU A 34 -5.01 22.31 -20.59
N GLY A 35 -4.71 21.00 -20.65
CA GLY A 35 -4.81 20.20 -21.88
C GLY A 35 -3.65 20.41 -22.89
N ARG A 36 -2.56 21.05 -22.49
CA ARG A 36 -1.35 21.17 -23.32
C ARG A 36 -0.59 19.85 -23.42
N GLU A 37 0.26 19.71 -24.45
CA GLU A 37 1.05 18.52 -24.66
C GLU A 37 2.01 18.27 -23.48
N HIS A 38 1.89 17.12 -22.85
CA HIS A 38 2.73 16.70 -21.70
C HIS A 38 4.18 16.52 -22.07
N GLU A 39 4.47 16.17 -23.33
CA GLU A 39 5.83 15.86 -23.79
C GLU A 39 6.81 17.03 -23.63
N TRP A 40 6.30 18.26 -23.79
CA TRP A 40 7.12 19.49 -23.73
C TRP A 40 6.91 20.33 -22.48
N SER A 41 5.87 20.02 -21.72
CA SER A 41 5.41 20.84 -20.59
C SER A 41 5.50 20.13 -19.25
N LEU A 42 5.81 18.83 -19.22
CA LEU A 42 5.94 18.02 -18.01
C LEU A 42 7.29 17.30 -17.97
N GLU A 43 8.08 17.60 -16.97
CA GLU A 43 9.29 16.84 -16.66
C GLU A 43 9.15 16.12 -15.32
N ARG A 44 9.69 14.89 -15.26
CA ARG A 44 9.58 14.02 -14.08
C ARG A 44 10.95 13.62 -13.61
N PHE A 45 11.20 13.80 -12.32
CA PHE A 45 12.44 13.46 -11.64
C PHE A 45 12.14 12.61 -10.41
N ASN A 46 13.11 11.77 -10.04
CA ASN A 46 13.02 10.91 -8.87
C ASN A 46 14.26 11.13 -8.00
N ALA A 47 14.06 11.64 -6.77
CA ALA A 47 15.16 11.94 -5.86
C ALA A 47 16.00 10.69 -5.53
N GLN A 48 15.39 9.50 -5.50
CA GLN A 48 16.11 8.26 -5.24
C GLN A 48 17.08 7.90 -6.38
N GLU A 49 16.66 8.12 -7.61
CA GLU A 49 17.51 7.86 -8.80
C GLU A 49 18.63 8.88 -8.90
N MET A 50 18.30 10.16 -8.73
CA MET A 50 19.26 11.25 -8.75
C MET A 50 20.37 11.10 -7.69
N LEU A 51 20.01 10.63 -6.49
CA LEU A 51 20.98 10.42 -5.40
C LEU A 51 21.83 9.15 -5.56
N LYS A 52 21.41 8.19 -6.39
CA LYS A 52 22.17 6.97 -6.71
C LYS A 52 23.09 7.15 -7.91
N SER A 53 22.80 8.10 -8.80
CA SER A 53 23.56 8.36 -10.01
C SER A 53 24.93 8.96 -9.66
N THR A 54 25.96 8.14 -9.62
CA THR A 54 27.35 8.55 -9.49
C THR A 54 27.95 8.78 -10.89
N GLY A 55 27.70 9.96 -11.46
CA GLY A 55 28.62 10.51 -12.48
C GLY A 55 28.49 10.08 -13.94
N GLU A 56 27.48 9.31 -14.34
CA GLU A 56 27.24 9.05 -15.77
C GLU A 56 25.95 9.69 -16.26
N SER A 57 26.02 10.35 -17.43
CA SER A 57 24.93 11.03 -18.13
C SER A 57 23.76 10.09 -18.44
N GLY A 58 22.83 9.92 -17.49
CA GLY A 58 21.55 9.26 -17.68
C GLY A 58 20.44 10.28 -17.49
N LYS A 59 19.36 10.21 -18.27
CA LYS A 59 18.12 10.96 -17.98
C LYS A 59 17.77 10.78 -16.50
N ASN A 60 17.56 11.90 -15.76
CA ASN A 60 17.31 12.01 -14.32
C ASN A 60 18.56 12.20 -13.44
N SER A 61 19.61 12.87 -13.93
CA SER A 61 20.68 13.35 -13.07
C SER A 61 20.28 14.62 -12.30
N ILE A 62 21.06 14.97 -11.27
CA ILE A 62 20.85 16.25 -10.55
C ILE A 62 21.08 17.43 -11.49
N ASP A 63 22.05 17.31 -12.41
CA ASP A 63 22.33 18.37 -13.37
C ASP A 63 21.17 18.55 -14.36
N ASP A 64 20.52 17.48 -14.81
CA ASP A 64 19.30 17.58 -15.64
C ASP A 64 18.16 18.27 -14.90
N PHE A 65 17.99 17.94 -13.61
CA PHE A 65 17.00 18.62 -12.77
C PHE A 65 17.28 20.12 -12.63
N LEU A 66 18.54 20.50 -12.39
CA LEU A 66 18.93 21.90 -12.29
C LEU A 66 18.71 22.65 -13.61
N ILE A 67 19.15 22.06 -14.72
CA ILE A 67 18.92 22.61 -16.07
C ILE A 67 17.42 22.76 -16.33
N SER A 68 16.63 21.75 -15.98
CA SER A 68 15.17 21.80 -16.13
C SER A 68 14.54 22.94 -15.34
N CYS A 69 15.02 23.24 -14.12
CA CYS A 69 14.53 24.32 -13.27
C CYS A 69 14.94 25.71 -13.79
N GLU A 70 16.04 25.82 -14.55
CA GLU A 70 16.50 27.09 -15.12
C GLU A 70 16.00 27.32 -16.56
N THR A 71 15.59 26.24 -17.24
CA THR A 71 15.13 26.31 -18.63
C THR A 71 13.68 26.72 -18.71
N LEU A 72 13.44 27.84 -19.38
CA LEU A 72 12.09 28.32 -19.69
C LEU A 72 11.39 27.39 -20.70
N PRO A 73 10.08 27.22 -20.60
CA PRO A 73 9.35 26.44 -21.60
C PRO A 73 9.40 27.13 -22.96
N MET A 74 9.87 26.40 -23.99
CA MET A 74 10.06 26.99 -25.35
C MET A 74 8.77 26.99 -26.18
N LEU A 75 7.89 26.00 -25.96
CA LEU A 75 6.67 25.80 -26.77
C LEU A 75 5.37 26.03 -25.97
N SER A 76 5.46 26.34 -24.69
CA SER A 76 4.32 26.65 -23.84
C SER A 76 4.69 27.78 -22.89
N ASP A 77 3.68 28.47 -22.35
CA ASP A 77 3.85 29.51 -21.32
C ASP A 77 3.94 28.92 -19.90
N ARG A 78 3.83 27.59 -19.77
CA ARG A 78 3.83 26.87 -18.49
C ARG A 78 4.58 25.56 -18.59
N LYS A 79 5.31 25.21 -17.53
CA LYS A 79 6.00 23.94 -17.36
C LYS A 79 5.77 23.43 -15.95
N VAL A 80 5.52 22.12 -15.84
CA VAL A 80 5.37 21.44 -14.56
C VAL A 80 6.58 20.52 -14.35
N ILE A 81 7.20 20.62 -13.19
CA ILE A 81 8.31 19.75 -12.77
C ILE A 81 7.79 18.90 -11.61
N ARG A 82 7.67 17.59 -11.83
CA ARG A 82 7.34 16.60 -10.81
C ARG A 82 8.61 16.04 -10.21
N LEU A 83 8.72 16.03 -8.87
CA LEU A 83 9.82 15.44 -8.12
C LEU A 83 9.29 14.44 -7.11
N ASP A 84 9.57 13.17 -7.37
CA ASP A 84 9.14 12.06 -6.53
C ASP A 84 10.18 11.73 -5.44
N ASN A 85 9.74 11.11 -4.34
CA ASN A 85 10.54 10.74 -3.15
C ASN A 85 11.21 11.95 -2.47
N PHE A 86 10.46 13.02 -2.32
CA PHE A 86 10.92 14.28 -1.72
C PHE A 86 11.53 14.11 -0.30
N GLU A 87 11.08 13.13 0.49
CA GLU A 87 11.60 12.83 1.82
C GLU A 87 13.09 12.45 1.84
N LEU A 88 13.64 12.02 0.71
CA LEU A 88 15.05 11.63 0.59
C LEU A 88 15.98 12.85 0.50
N ILE A 89 15.45 14.04 0.19
CA ILE A 89 16.21 15.27 0.11
C ILE A 89 16.52 15.76 1.53
N LYS A 90 17.78 15.68 1.92
CA LYS A 90 18.22 16.02 3.27
C LYS A 90 19.27 17.11 3.23
N LYS A 91 19.21 18.01 4.20
CA LYS A 91 20.27 19.01 4.39
C LYS A 91 21.61 18.32 4.62
N ALA A 92 22.62 18.74 3.89
CA ALA A 92 23.97 18.28 4.10
C ALA A 92 24.46 18.57 5.52
N ALA A 93 25.26 17.67 6.08
CA ALA A 93 25.77 17.82 7.44
C ALA A 93 26.76 18.99 7.59
N LYS A 94 27.36 19.46 6.49
CA LYS A 94 28.31 20.59 6.49
C LYS A 94 27.80 21.71 5.58
N LYS A 95 27.99 22.95 6.01
CA LYS A 95 27.78 24.14 5.18
C LYS A 95 28.80 24.09 4.04
N ASN A 96 28.39 24.18 2.78
CA ASN A 96 29.18 23.98 1.56
C ASN A 96 29.54 22.51 1.25
N ASP A 97 28.63 21.58 1.49
CA ASP A 97 28.79 20.23 1.00
C ASP A 97 28.56 20.21 -0.51
N SER A 98 29.66 20.10 -1.28
CA SER A 98 29.65 19.95 -2.75
C SER A 98 29.18 18.56 -3.20
N SER A 99 28.67 17.73 -2.27
CA SER A 99 28.07 16.45 -2.63
C SER A 99 26.79 16.65 -3.46
N SER A 100 26.48 15.66 -4.28
CA SER A 100 25.25 15.64 -5.07
C SER A 100 24.00 15.90 -4.22
N ALA A 101 23.96 15.36 -3.00
CA ALA A 101 22.85 15.55 -2.08
C ALA A 101 22.74 17.01 -1.55
N GLY A 102 23.88 17.67 -1.29
CA GLY A 102 23.93 19.08 -0.89
C GLY A 102 23.43 19.99 -2.01
N ARG A 103 23.93 19.79 -3.23
CA ARG A 103 23.52 20.55 -4.42
C ARG A 103 22.00 20.44 -4.67
N LEU A 104 21.44 19.22 -4.57
CA LEU A 104 19.98 19.01 -4.72
C LEU A 104 19.20 19.72 -3.63
N PHE A 105 19.65 19.64 -2.36
CA PHE A 105 18.99 20.32 -1.25
C PHE A 105 18.94 21.83 -1.46
N ASP A 106 20.10 22.45 -1.78
CA ASP A 106 20.23 23.90 -1.95
C ASP A 106 19.38 24.39 -3.15
N ALA A 107 19.34 23.62 -4.23
CA ALA A 107 18.50 23.92 -5.39
C ALA A 107 17.00 23.90 -5.03
N VAL A 108 16.55 22.87 -4.35
CA VAL A 108 15.14 22.74 -3.93
C VAL A 108 14.78 23.80 -2.89
N GLU A 109 15.68 24.13 -1.95
CA GLU A 109 15.47 25.22 -0.99
C GLU A 109 15.33 26.58 -1.69
N ASN A 110 16.14 26.85 -2.72
CA ASN A 110 16.05 28.06 -3.51
C ASN A 110 14.73 28.14 -4.29
N ILE A 111 14.31 27.06 -4.93
CA ILE A 111 13.03 26.97 -5.63
C ILE A 111 11.84 27.23 -4.68
N ILE A 112 11.87 26.68 -3.48
CA ILE A 112 10.81 26.87 -2.48
C ILE A 112 10.73 28.35 -2.06
N ASN A 113 11.87 29.01 -1.90
CA ASN A 113 11.91 30.40 -1.47
C ASN A 113 11.62 31.39 -2.61
N ASN A 114 12.04 31.06 -3.84
CA ASN A 114 11.95 31.93 -5.02
C ASN A 114 11.47 31.15 -6.25
N PRO A 115 10.20 30.70 -6.31
CA PRO A 115 9.71 29.88 -7.42
C PRO A 115 9.63 30.71 -8.70
N PRO A 116 10.22 30.26 -9.82
CA PRO A 116 10.14 30.94 -11.12
C PRO A 116 8.69 31.11 -11.59
N ASP A 117 8.43 32.18 -12.35
CA ASP A 117 7.04 32.55 -12.69
C ASP A 117 6.34 31.58 -13.63
N CYS A 118 7.07 30.95 -14.53
CA CYS A 118 6.54 30.03 -15.54
C CYS A 118 6.59 28.56 -15.15
N LEU A 119 7.12 28.23 -13.94
CA LEU A 119 7.29 26.86 -13.47
C LEU A 119 6.34 26.54 -12.32
N TRP A 120 5.79 25.34 -12.35
CA TRP A 120 5.04 24.72 -11.26
C TRP A 120 5.75 23.48 -10.78
N PHE A 121 5.86 23.33 -9.48
CA PHE A 121 6.53 22.21 -8.84
C PHE A 121 5.54 21.35 -8.09
N VAL A 122 5.54 20.05 -8.39
CA VAL A 122 4.72 19.06 -7.69
C VAL A 122 5.65 18.03 -7.07
N PHE A 123 5.78 18.09 -5.76
CA PHE A 123 6.60 17.18 -4.98
C PHE A 123 5.72 16.06 -4.42
N THR A 124 6.17 14.81 -4.51
CA THR A 124 5.50 13.66 -3.91
C THR A 124 6.38 12.97 -2.87
N SER A 125 5.77 12.47 -1.80
CA SER A 125 6.49 11.79 -0.73
C SER A 125 5.61 10.68 -0.11
N PRO A 126 5.73 9.43 -0.59
CA PRO A 126 4.92 8.31 -0.06
C PRO A 126 5.38 7.82 1.31
N ALA A 127 6.61 8.12 1.74
CA ALA A 127 7.21 7.59 2.96
C ALA A 127 7.58 8.69 3.99
N MET A 128 6.93 9.85 3.94
CA MET A 128 7.22 10.96 4.83
C MET A 128 6.81 10.66 6.28
N ARG A 129 7.73 10.84 7.22
CA ARG A 129 7.55 10.60 8.66
C ARG A 129 7.29 11.90 9.41
N GLU A 130 6.69 11.84 10.61
CA GLU A 130 6.42 13.04 11.43
C GLU A 130 7.67 13.89 11.70
N GLN A 131 8.82 13.28 11.93
CA GLN A 131 10.10 13.97 12.10
C GLN A 131 10.51 14.82 10.90
N ASP A 132 10.01 14.50 9.70
CA ASP A 132 10.31 15.21 8.47
C ASP A 132 9.59 16.57 8.41
N PHE A 133 8.48 16.73 9.15
CA PHE A 133 7.70 17.98 9.19
C PHE A 133 8.45 19.14 9.85
N SER A 134 9.47 18.85 10.63
CA SER A 134 10.32 19.88 11.24
C SER A 134 11.47 20.36 10.34
N LYS A 135 11.70 19.72 9.19
CA LYS A 135 12.81 20.04 8.29
C LYS A 135 12.57 21.37 7.56
N PRO A 136 13.65 22.08 7.18
CA PRO A 136 13.57 23.39 6.53
C PRO A 136 12.70 23.40 5.28
N LEU A 137 12.89 22.42 4.37
CA LEU A 137 12.13 22.34 3.12
C LEU A 137 10.62 22.22 3.36
N TYR A 138 10.19 21.37 4.31
CA TYR A 138 8.78 21.24 4.64
C TYR A 138 8.20 22.54 5.21
N ARG A 139 8.96 23.22 6.08
CA ARG A 139 8.52 24.51 6.65
C ARG A 139 8.40 25.57 5.55
N GLY A 140 9.34 25.62 4.61
CA GLY A 140 9.29 26.53 3.47
C GLY A 140 8.04 26.30 2.63
N ILE A 141 7.74 25.04 2.27
CA ILE A 141 6.53 24.71 1.51
C ILE A 141 5.27 25.06 2.30
N LYS A 142 5.25 24.84 3.61
CA LYS A 142 4.10 25.18 4.45
C LYS A 142 3.80 26.70 4.47
N GLN A 143 4.81 27.53 4.27
CA GLN A 143 4.66 28.99 4.24
C GLN A 143 4.27 29.53 2.87
N SER A 144 4.83 29.00 1.80
CA SER A 144 4.70 29.53 0.44
C SER A 144 3.92 28.64 -0.53
N GLY A 145 3.67 27.39 -0.20
CA GLY A 145 3.08 26.38 -1.05
C GLY A 145 1.78 25.79 -0.51
N TRP A 146 1.35 24.70 -1.15
CA TRP A 146 0.20 23.91 -0.77
C TRP A 146 0.64 22.50 -0.38
N ILE A 147 0.09 21.99 0.73
CA ILE A 147 0.41 20.64 1.23
C ILE A 147 -0.87 19.84 1.35
N GLN A 148 -0.89 18.65 0.73
CA GLN A 148 -1.96 17.68 0.87
C GLN A 148 -1.43 16.38 1.46
N LYS A 149 -2.07 15.92 2.53
CA LYS A 149 -1.72 14.67 3.22
C LYS A 149 -2.77 13.60 2.98
N PHE A 150 -2.32 12.41 2.58
CA PHE A 150 -3.14 11.21 2.48
C PHE A 150 -2.62 10.13 3.44
N VAL A 151 -3.42 9.82 4.45
CA VAL A 151 -3.09 8.80 5.46
C VAL A 151 -3.97 7.59 5.24
N ALA A 152 -3.40 6.39 5.44
CA ALA A 152 -4.15 5.15 5.43
C ALA A 152 -5.29 5.18 6.44
N TYR A 153 -6.34 4.46 6.12
CA TYR A 153 -7.47 4.23 7.01
C TYR A 153 -7.09 3.22 8.11
N ASP A 154 -6.04 3.51 8.90
CA ASP A 154 -5.51 2.57 9.91
C ASP A 154 -6.53 2.25 11.01
N ASN A 155 -7.43 3.21 11.32
CA ASN A 155 -8.49 3.06 12.32
C ASN A 155 -9.90 3.37 11.80
N SER A 156 -10.05 3.72 10.52
CA SER A 156 -11.32 3.98 9.85
C SER A 156 -11.44 3.12 8.59
N SER A 157 -12.61 2.58 8.36
CA SER A 157 -12.87 1.80 7.15
C SER A 157 -12.87 2.68 5.91
N PRO A 158 -12.29 2.26 4.77
CA PRO A 158 -12.39 2.96 3.49
C PRO A 158 -13.80 2.89 2.87
N PHE A 159 -14.81 2.61 3.67
CA PHE A 159 -16.18 2.32 3.24
C PHE A 159 -16.77 3.38 2.31
N ASN A 160 -16.73 4.65 2.72
CA ASN A 160 -17.26 5.74 1.90
C ASN A 160 -16.50 5.90 0.59
N TRP A 161 -15.18 5.67 0.61
CA TRP A 161 -14.36 5.71 -0.58
C TRP A 161 -14.73 4.57 -1.56
N VAL A 162 -14.94 3.35 -1.06
CA VAL A 162 -15.34 2.18 -1.88
C VAL A 162 -16.69 2.43 -2.54
N ILE A 163 -17.69 2.96 -1.81
CA ILE A 163 -19.01 3.30 -2.37
C ILE A 163 -18.86 4.33 -3.49
N GLN A 164 -18.19 5.46 -3.21
CA GLN A 164 -18.00 6.53 -4.20
C GLN A 164 -17.18 6.05 -5.42
N ARG A 165 -16.20 5.19 -5.19
CA ARG A 165 -15.37 4.64 -6.25
C ARG A 165 -16.14 3.66 -7.12
N GLY A 166 -16.97 2.82 -6.51
CA GLY A 166 -17.90 1.93 -7.21
C GLY A 166 -18.85 2.72 -8.10
N GLU A 167 -19.49 3.76 -7.58
CA GLU A 167 -20.38 4.63 -8.36
C GLU A 167 -19.67 5.25 -9.57
N LYS A 168 -18.45 5.76 -9.38
CA LYS A 168 -17.63 6.32 -10.49
C LYS A 168 -17.30 5.31 -11.58
N LYS A 169 -17.15 4.03 -11.21
CA LYS A 169 -16.88 2.92 -12.15
C LYS A 169 -18.18 2.28 -12.70
N GLY A 170 -19.35 2.87 -12.43
CA GLY A 170 -20.64 2.33 -12.88
C GLY A 170 -21.09 1.09 -12.09
N LEU A 171 -20.56 0.88 -10.89
CA LEU A 171 -20.90 -0.20 -9.98
C LEU A 171 -21.61 0.35 -8.74
N PRO A 172 -22.94 0.46 -8.72
CA PRO A 172 -23.66 0.84 -7.52
C PRO A 172 -23.58 -0.29 -6.49
N LEU A 173 -22.70 -0.15 -5.51
CA LEU A 173 -22.48 -1.13 -4.45
C LEU A 173 -23.49 -0.94 -3.32
N SER A 174 -24.08 -2.02 -2.84
CA SER A 174 -24.81 -2.01 -1.57
C SER A 174 -23.81 -1.82 -0.41
N ALA A 175 -24.32 -1.33 0.73
CA ALA A 175 -23.51 -1.19 1.94
C ALA A 175 -22.86 -2.51 2.37
N ASP A 176 -23.60 -3.62 2.26
CA ASP A 176 -23.10 -4.94 2.65
C ASP A 176 -22.04 -5.45 1.66
N THR A 177 -22.22 -5.21 0.37
CA THR A 177 -21.23 -5.50 -0.67
C THR A 177 -19.95 -4.74 -0.47
N ALA A 178 -20.01 -3.43 -0.16
CA ALA A 178 -18.82 -2.62 0.08
C ALA A 178 -18.06 -3.09 1.33
N ARG A 179 -18.77 -3.45 2.41
CA ARG A 179 -18.16 -4.04 3.60
C ARG A 179 -17.50 -5.37 3.28
N LEU A 180 -18.18 -6.23 2.53
CA LEU A 180 -17.65 -7.52 2.11
C LEU A 180 -16.33 -7.38 1.33
N LEU A 181 -16.27 -6.44 0.38
CA LEU A 181 -15.05 -6.15 -0.38
C LEU A 181 -13.90 -5.71 0.55
N ILE A 182 -14.15 -4.76 1.45
CA ILE A 182 -13.14 -4.27 2.39
C ILE A 182 -12.65 -5.39 3.32
N ASP A 183 -13.56 -6.20 3.80
CA ASP A 183 -13.25 -7.28 4.73
C ASP A 183 -12.39 -8.38 4.09
N ILE A 184 -12.58 -8.62 2.79
CA ILE A 184 -11.81 -9.63 2.05
C ILE A 184 -10.49 -9.07 1.53
N LEU A 185 -10.48 -7.83 1.02
CA LEU A 185 -9.32 -7.21 0.38
C LEU A 185 -8.45 -6.41 1.36
N GLY A 186 -9.01 -6.06 2.51
CA GLY A 186 -8.37 -5.17 3.47
C GLY A 186 -8.57 -3.69 3.13
N ASN A 187 -7.76 -2.84 3.76
CA ASN A 187 -7.87 -1.37 3.65
C ASN A 187 -6.94 -0.76 2.59
N ASP A 188 -6.27 -1.58 1.77
CA ASP A 188 -5.41 -1.09 0.70
C ASP A 188 -6.28 -0.58 -0.46
N LEU A 189 -6.22 0.73 -0.71
CA LEU A 189 -7.05 1.35 -1.75
C LEU A 189 -6.66 0.92 -3.16
N THR A 190 -5.42 0.52 -3.40
CA THR A 190 -4.95 0.04 -4.70
C THR A 190 -5.56 -1.32 -5.00
N ASP A 191 -5.52 -2.23 -4.03
CA ASP A 191 -6.14 -3.56 -4.17
C ASP A 191 -7.66 -3.42 -4.35
N LEU A 192 -8.31 -2.54 -3.58
CA LEU A 192 -9.73 -2.25 -3.70
C LEU A 192 -10.10 -1.65 -5.07
N ASP A 193 -9.31 -0.70 -5.58
CA ASP A 193 -9.55 -0.07 -6.88
C ASP A 193 -9.43 -1.04 -8.04
N HIS A 194 -8.38 -1.85 -8.03
CA HIS A 194 -8.17 -2.88 -9.05
C HIS A 194 -9.31 -3.90 -9.06
N GLU A 195 -9.81 -4.28 -7.89
CA GLU A 195 -10.91 -5.24 -7.82
C GLU A 195 -12.24 -4.64 -8.26
N LEU A 196 -12.49 -3.39 -7.89
CA LEU A 196 -13.65 -2.64 -8.39
C LEU A 196 -13.62 -2.49 -9.92
N GLU A 197 -12.43 -2.27 -10.50
CA GLU A 197 -12.27 -2.20 -11.95
C GLU A 197 -12.57 -3.53 -12.63
N LYS A 198 -12.01 -4.63 -12.14
CA LYS A 198 -12.30 -5.98 -12.67
C LYS A 198 -13.80 -6.29 -12.57
N LEU A 199 -14.42 -5.99 -11.42
CA LEU A 199 -15.86 -6.19 -11.25
C LEU A 199 -16.68 -5.35 -12.23
N SER A 200 -16.28 -4.11 -12.51
CA SER A 200 -16.97 -3.25 -13.48
C SER A 200 -16.92 -3.81 -14.90
N LEU A 201 -15.78 -4.32 -15.32
CA LEU A 201 -15.59 -4.95 -16.63
C LEU A 201 -16.35 -6.28 -16.73
N TYR A 202 -16.34 -7.08 -15.67
CA TYR A 202 -17.02 -8.38 -15.67
C TYR A 202 -18.53 -8.26 -15.67
N LEU A 203 -19.06 -7.33 -14.91
CA LEU A 203 -20.51 -7.19 -14.73
C LEU A 203 -21.20 -6.48 -15.88
N ALA A 204 -20.49 -5.61 -16.62
CA ALA A 204 -21.00 -4.92 -17.82
C ALA A 204 -22.47 -4.47 -17.69
N GLY A 205 -22.85 -3.92 -16.52
CA GLY A 205 -24.23 -3.45 -16.24
C GLY A 205 -25.17 -4.46 -15.60
N LYS A 206 -24.71 -5.66 -15.24
CA LYS A 206 -25.51 -6.63 -14.45
C LYS A 206 -25.55 -6.22 -12.97
N SER A 207 -26.63 -6.59 -12.29
CA SER A 207 -26.75 -6.37 -10.85
C SER A 207 -25.70 -7.16 -10.06
N ILE A 208 -25.11 -6.51 -9.08
CA ILE A 208 -24.10 -7.10 -8.19
C ILE A 208 -24.82 -7.94 -7.14
N SER A 209 -24.58 -9.26 -7.11
CA SER A 209 -24.99 -10.11 -6.00
C SER A 209 -23.77 -10.47 -5.12
N GLU A 210 -24.04 -10.79 -3.84
CA GLU A 210 -22.98 -11.26 -2.94
C GLU A 210 -22.32 -12.56 -3.45
N GLU A 211 -23.09 -13.43 -4.09
CA GLU A 211 -22.61 -14.70 -4.65
C GLU A 211 -21.59 -14.45 -5.75
N LEU A 212 -21.90 -13.52 -6.66
CA LEU A 212 -20.99 -13.10 -7.75
C LEU A 212 -19.67 -12.55 -7.20
N ILE A 213 -19.72 -11.73 -6.15
CA ILE A 213 -18.51 -11.20 -5.51
C ILE A 213 -17.72 -12.32 -4.85
N LYS A 214 -18.37 -13.21 -4.11
CA LYS A 214 -17.72 -14.36 -3.47
C LYS A 214 -17.06 -15.28 -4.51
N GLU A 215 -17.66 -15.45 -5.66
CA GLU A 215 -17.11 -16.23 -6.77
C GLU A 215 -15.88 -15.54 -7.40
N HIS A 216 -15.97 -14.25 -7.65
CA HIS A 216 -14.91 -13.47 -8.28
C HIS A 216 -13.66 -13.32 -7.39
N ILE A 217 -13.87 -13.15 -6.10
CA ILE A 217 -12.80 -12.96 -5.11
C ILE A 217 -12.11 -14.27 -4.71
N ARG A 218 -12.62 -15.44 -5.14
CA ARG A 218 -11.99 -16.75 -4.83
C ARG A 218 -10.52 -16.85 -5.23
N GLY A 219 -10.06 -16.08 -6.23
CA GLY A 219 -8.66 -15.99 -6.63
C GLY A 219 -7.82 -14.97 -5.85
N HIS A 220 -8.42 -14.19 -4.96
CA HIS A 220 -7.70 -13.14 -4.25
C HIS A 220 -6.80 -13.72 -3.13
N LYS A 221 -5.60 -13.13 -2.95
CA LYS A 221 -4.58 -13.62 -2.01
C LYS A 221 -5.09 -13.79 -0.57
N HIS A 222 -5.88 -12.84 -0.08
CA HIS A 222 -6.47 -12.92 1.27
C HIS A 222 -7.42 -14.12 1.40
N PHE A 223 -8.24 -14.37 0.39
CA PHE A 223 -9.15 -15.52 0.38
C PHE A 223 -8.37 -16.84 0.22
N SER A 224 -7.32 -16.85 -0.57
CA SER A 224 -6.44 -18.01 -0.72
C SER A 224 -5.73 -18.36 0.59
N VAL A 225 -5.22 -17.37 1.34
CA VAL A 225 -4.64 -17.59 2.66
C VAL A 225 -5.69 -18.12 3.65
N PHE A 226 -6.91 -17.62 3.57
CA PHE A 226 -8.02 -18.11 4.38
C PHE A 226 -8.31 -19.60 4.12
N ARG A 227 -8.44 -20.00 2.85
CA ARG A 227 -8.62 -21.41 2.46
C ARG A 227 -7.43 -22.30 2.83
N MET A 228 -6.23 -21.78 2.68
CA MET A 228 -4.99 -22.47 3.09
C MET A 228 -4.99 -22.74 4.60
N THR A 229 -5.36 -21.74 5.41
CA THR A 229 -5.46 -21.91 6.87
C THR A 229 -6.61 -22.86 7.26
N GLU A 230 -7.69 -22.87 6.49
CA GLU A 230 -8.79 -23.83 6.66
C GLU A 230 -8.28 -25.28 6.44
N ALA A 231 -7.56 -25.53 5.35
CA ALA A 231 -6.96 -26.83 5.09
C ALA A 231 -5.97 -27.24 6.20
N LEU A 232 -5.09 -26.32 6.66
CA LEU A 232 -4.20 -26.54 7.78
C LEU A 232 -4.96 -26.87 9.08
N SER A 233 -6.10 -26.22 9.33
CA SER A 233 -6.92 -26.51 10.51
C SER A 233 -7.52 -27.90 10.50
N ARG A 234 -7.78 -28.43 9.31
CA ARG A 234 -8.27 -29.80 9.08
C ARG A 234 -7.13 -30.81 8.94
N LYS A 235 -5.87 -30.37 9.03
CA LYS A 235 -4.67 -31.19 8.81
C LYS A 235 -4.57 -31.77 7.39
N GLU A 236 -5.13 -31.08 6.43
CA GLU A 236 -5.13 -31.43 5.00
C GLU A 236 -3.91 -30.80 4.32
N LEU A 237 -2.76 -31.50 4.37
CA LEU A 237 -1.48 -30.96 3.89
C LEU A 237 -1.50 -30.67 2.38
N LEU A 238 -1.97 -31.61 1.54
CA LEU A 238 -1.93 -31.46 0.09
C LEU A 238 -2.72 -30.24 -0.40
N PRO A 239 -3.99 -30.01 -0.02
CA PRO A 239 -4.72 -28.83 -0.39
C PRO A 239 -4.04 -27.51 0.09
N ALA A 240 -3.42 -27.52 1.27
CA ALA A 240 -2.71 -26.33 1.76
C ALA A 240 -1.46 -26.02 0.91
N LEU A 241 -0.70 -27.05 0.51
CA LEU A 241 0.48 -26.89 -0.35
C LEU A 241 0.10 -26.47 -1.78
N GLU A 242 -0.96 -27.04 -2.35
CA GLU A 242 -1.45 -26.61 -3.67
C GLU A 242 -1.80 -25.13 -3.73
N ILE A 243 -2.49 -24.61 -2.70
CA ILE A 243 -2.81 -23.19 -2.61
C ILE A 243 -1.54 -22.36 -2.42
N LEU A 244 -0.59 -22.81 -1.60
CA LEU A 244 0.70 -22.14 -1.40
C LEU A 244 1.45 -22.01 -2.72
N ASP A 245 1.59 -23.11 -3.45
CA ASP A 245 2.33 -23.15 -4.72
C ASP A 245 1.68 -22.27 -5.77
N GLN A 246 0.35 -22.26 -5.88
CA GLN A 246 -0.38 -21.36 -6.77
C GLN A 246 -0.09 -19.88 -6.45
N GLN A 247 -0.07 -19.51 -5.16
CA GLN A 247 0.21 -18.13 -4.76
C GLN A 247 1.66 -17.72 -5.04
N LEU A 248 2.61 -18.62 -4.81
CA LEU A 248 4.03 -18.39 -5.07
C LEU A 248 4.34 -18.31 -6.58
N GLN A 249 3.67 -19.11 -7.40
CA GLN A 249 3.81 -19.05 -8.87
C GLN A 249 3.21 -17.78 -9.45
N ALA A 250 2.03 -17.36 -8.96
CA ALA A 250 1.36 -16.15 -9.43
C ALA A 250 2.15 -14.88 -9.10
N ALA A 251 2.90 -14.86 -7.98
CA ALA A 251 3.66 -13.69 -7.55
C ALA A 251 4.95 -14.09 -6.79
N PRO A 252 5.99 -14.53 -7.49
CA PRO A 252 7.21 -15.07 -6.87
C PRO A 252 7.95 -14.10 -5.95
N ARG A 253 7.81 -12.78 -6.20
CA ARG A 253 8.47 -11.73 -5.39
C ARG A 253 7.66 -11.27 -4.18
N GLU A 254 6.43 -11.75 -4.01
CA GLU A 254 5.53 -11.31 -2.94
C GLU A 254 5.43 -12.29 -1.77
N HIS A 255 6.39 -13.23 -1.65
CA HIS A 255 6.44 -14.21 -0.55
C HIS A 255 6.41 -13.56 0.84
N VAL A 256 7.02 -12.38 1.02
CA VAL A 256 6.97 -11.63 2.29
C VAL A 256 5.55 -11.16 2.60
N ARG A 257 4.82 -10.68 1.59
CA ARG A 257 3.41 -10.27 1.75
C ARG A 257 2.53 -11.48 2.07
N LEU A 258 2.70 -12.59 1.37
CA LEU A 258 1.98 -13.83 1.64
C LEU A 258 2.24 -14.32 3.06
N PHE A 259 3.49 -14.29 3.51
CA PHE A 259 3.87 -14.66 4.86
C PHE A 259 3.21 -13.76 5.93
N ALA A 260 3.19 -12.45 5.70
CA ALA A 260 2.50 -11.50 6.59
C ALA A 260 0.99 -11.79 6.70
N LEU A 261 0.33 -12.20 5.61
CA LEU A 261 -1.07 -12.61 5.63
C LEU A 261 -1.30 -13.89 6.45
N ILE A 262 -0.38 -14.86 6.36
CA ILE A 262 -0.41 -16.08 7.17
C ILE A 262 -0.29 -15.73 8.66
N ILE A 263 0.69 -14.89 9.03
CA ILE A 263 0.84 -14.39 10.40
C ILE A 263 -0.45 -13.73 10.89
N MET A 264 -1.03 -12.85 10.08
CA MET A 264 -2.27 -12.14 10.43
C MET A 264 -3.41 -13.12 10.68
N GLN A 265 -3.54 -14.16 9.89
CA GLN A 265 -4.59 -15.18 10.07
C GLN A 265 -4.39 -16.00 11.36
N PHE A 266 -3.18 -16.46 11.65
CA PHE A 266 -2.90 -17.16 12.91
C PHE A 266 -3.06 -16.25 14.14
N ARG A 267 -2.73 -14.95 14.02
CA ARG A 267 -3.04 -13.96 15.06
C ARG A 267 -4.54 -13.85 15.33
N ARG A 268 -5.38 -13.89 14.29
CA ARG A 268 -6.84 -13.90 14.45
C ARG A 268 -7.32 -15.14 15.21
N LEU A 269 -6.79 -16.31 14.86
CA LEU A 269 -7.10 -17.56 15.56
C LEU A 269 -6.73 -17.47 17.05
N LEU A 270 -5.55 -16.90 17.36
CA LEU A 270 -5.11 -16.70 18.74
C LEU A 270 -6.06 -15.76 19.51
N ILE A 271 -6.43 -14.63 18.91
CA ILE A 271 -7.38 -13.68 19.51
C ILE A 271 -8.71 -14.37 19.82
N ILE A 272 -9.24 -15.18 18.89
CA ILE A 272 -10.46 -15.95 19.09
C ILE A 272 -10.36 -16.87 20.31
N HIS A 273 -9.25 -17.62 20.44
CA HIS A 273 -9.05 -18.48 21.60
C HIS A 273 -8.98 -17.70 22.92
N CYS A 274 -8.29 -16.56 22.95
CA CYS A 274 -8.24 -15.70 24.13
C CYS A 274 -9.64 -15.19 24.52
N MET A 275 -10.45 -14.81 23.54
CA MET A 275 -11.81 -14.32 23.81
C MET A 275 -12.78 -15.43 24.22
N LEU A 276 -12.68 -16.61 23.61
CA LEU A 276 -13.45 -17.78 24.02
C LEU A 276 -13.14 -18.18 25.48
N ALA A 277 -11.85 -18.12 25.87
CA ALA A 277 -11.44 -18.36 27.26
C ALA A 277 -12.00 -17.32 28.25
N GLN A 278 -12.34 -16.12 27.80
CA GLN A 278 -12.96 -15.05 28.58
C GLN A 278 -14.50 -15.08 28.51
N PHE A 279 -15.08 -16.14 27.98
CA PHE A 279 -16.53 -16.32 27.83
C PHE A 279 -17.27 -15.27 27.00
N HIS A 280 -16.59 -14.62 26.06
CA HIS A 280 -17.24 -13.71 25.11
C HIS A 280 -18.19 -14.47 24.18
N LYS A 281 -19.31 -13.81 23.82
CA LYS A 281 -20.26 -14.36 22.85
C LYS A 281 -19.66 -14.37 21.44
N GLU A 282 -20.02 -15.35 20.62
CA GLU A 282 -19.54 -15.47 19.25
C GLU A 282 -19.76 -14.20 18.41
N SER A 283 -20.88 -13.52 18.59
CA SER A 283 -21.17 -12.25 17.89
C SER A 283 -20.19 -11.13 18.26
N GLU A 284 -19.76 -11.06 19.52
CA GLU A 284 -18.77 -10.09 20.00
C GLU A 284 -17.37 -10.42 19.43
N ILE A 285 -17.02 -11.72 19.41
CA ILE A 285 -15.77 -12.20 18.84
C ILE A 285 -15.70 -11.82 17.36
N ILE A 286 -16.74 -12.13 16.58
CA ILE A 286 -16.82 -11.83 15.14
C ILE A 286 -16.69 -10.32 14.90
N SER A 287 -17.36 -9.48 15.69
CA SER A 287 -17.26 -8.03 15.55
C SER A 287 -15.84 -7.51 15.82
N LYS A 288 -15.12 -8.12 16.77
CA LYS A 288 -13.80 -7.67 17.20
C LYS A 288 -12.67 -8.13 16.28
N ILE A 289 -12.84 -9.24 15.57
CA ILE A 289 -11.86 -9.69 14.58
C ILE A 289 -11.97 -8.97 13.23
N SER A 290 -12.92 -8.04 13.10
CA SER A 290 -13.12 -7.20 11.91
C SER A 290 -13.25 -8.02 10.62
N LEU A 291 -14.05 -9.10 10.65
CA LEU A 291 -14.37 -9.92 9.49
C LEU A 291 -15.89 -9.93 9.23
N PRO A 292 -16.32 -10.13 7.97
CA PRO A 292 -17.73 -10.35 7.66
C PRO A 292 -18.31 -11.48 8.50
N PRO A 293 -19.57 -11.42 8.89
CA PRO A 293 -20.19 -12.45 9.73
C PRO A 293 -20.03 -13.88 9.19
N PHE A 294 -20.08 -14.07 7.86
CA PHE A 294 -19.90 -15.40 7.24
C PHE A 294 -18.45 -15.90 7.33
N LEU A 295 -17.44 -15.03 7.09
CA LEU A 295 -16.02 -15.37 7.27
C LEU A 295 -15.69 -15.52 8.76
N GLY A 296 -16.23 -14.65 9.61
CA GLY A 296 -16.05 -14.73 11.05
C GLY A 296 -16.50 -16.07 11.63
N LYS A 297 -17.66 -16.61 11.17
CA LYS A 297 -18.11 -17.95 11.56
C LYS A 297 -17.15 -19.06 11.10
N GLN A 298 -16.60 -18.94 9.89
CA GLN A 298 -15.64 -19.92 9.36
C GLN A 298 -14.31 -19.86 10.13
N VAL A 299 -13.77 -18.65 10.43
CA VAL A 299 -12.53 -18.51 11.22
C VAL A 299 -12.74 -19.01 12.65
N LEU A 300 -13.92 -18.81 13.22
CA LEU A 300 -14.28 -19.37 14.52
C LEU A 300 -14.25 -20.90 14.48
N ALA A 301 -14.80 -21.51 13.42
CA ALA A 301 -14.74 -22.95 13.22
C ALA A 301 -13.30 -23.46 13.03
N GLN A 302 -12.47 -22.72 12.25
CA GLN A 302 -11.04 -23.04 12.14
C GLN A 302 -10.31 -22.99 13.48
N ALA A 303 -10.58 -21.96 14.29
CA ALA A 303 -9.98 -21.83 15.62
C ALA A 303 -10.26 -23.03 16.51
N ARG A 304 -11.48 -23.59 16.45
CA ARG A 304 -11.87 -24.76 17.25
C ARG A 304 -11.14 -26.04 16.89
N ASN A 305 -10.55 -26.11 15.69
CA ASN A 305 -9.75 -27.27 15.25
C ASN A 305 -8.31 -27.26 15.79
N PHE A 306 -7.89 -26.17 16.40
CA PHE A 306 -6.59 -26.04 17.06
C PHE A 306 -6.77 -25.93 18.57
N SER A 307 -5.83 -26.46 19.35
CA SER A 307 -5.72 -26.10 20.77
C SER A 307 -5.03 -24.74 20.92
N ILE A 308 -5.23 -24.11 22.08
CA ILE A 308 -4.55 -22.84 22.38
C ILE A 308 -3.02 -22.99 22.37
N VAL A 309 -2.52 -24.10 22.90
CA VAL A 309 -1.10 -24.44 22.95
C VAL A 309 -0.54 -24.59 21.52
N GLU A 310 -1.28 -25.30 20.67
CA GLU A 310 -0.89 -25.48 19.27
C GLU A 310 -0.78 -24.15 18.53
N ILE A 311 -1.76 -23.24 18.69
CA ILE A 311 -1.73 -21.92 18.05
C ILE A 311 -0.58 -21.07 18.59
N GLN A 312 -0.32 -21.09 19.90
CA GLN A 312 0.79 -20.37 20.51
C GLN A 312 2.13 -20.82 19.97
N ASN A 313 2.32 -22.14 19.84
CA ASN A 313 3.54 -22.73 19.29
C ASN A 313 3.72 -22.37 17.81
N ILE A 314 2.66 -22.47 17.00
CA ILE A 314 2.69 -22.06 15.59
C ILE A 314 3.01 -20.56 15.47
N TYR A 315 2.40 -19.71 16.30
CA TYR A 315 2.63 -18.27 16.27
C TYR A 315 4.06 -17.90 16.68
N SER A 316 4.62 -18.62 17.66
CA SER A 316 6.03 -18.49 18.05
C SER A 316 6.98 -18.88 16.92
N GLU A 317 6.70 -19.99 16.23
CA GLU A 317 7.47 -20.43 15.07
C GLU A 317 7.41 -19.42 13.92
N LEU A 318 6.21 -18.89 13.63
CA LEU A 318 6.03 -17.82 12.63
C LEU A 318 6.88 -16.59 12.96
N ALA A 319 6.99 -16.20 14.25
CA ALA A 319 7.83 -15.09 14.67
C ALA A 319 9.33 -15.37 14.42
N GLN A 320 9.79 -16.60 14.62
CA GLN A 320 11.18 -17.00 14.32
C GLN A 320 11.46 -17.03 12.80
N LEU A 321 10.47 -17.47 12.01
CA LEU A 321 10.59 -17.52 10.56
C LEU A 321 10.57 -16.14 9.90
N ASP A 322 10.01 -15.11 10.54
CA ASP A 322 9.83 -13.77 9.93
C ASP A 322 11.16 -13.18 9.44
N LEU A 323 12.21 -13.28 10.25
CA LEU A 323 13.54 -12.80 9.85
C LEU A 323 14.11 -13.64 8.69
N ARG A 324 13.95 -14.96 8.75
CA ARG A 324 14.48 -15.86 7.71
C ARG A 324 13.80 -15.64 6.37
N VAL A 325 12.50 -15.49 6.35
CA VAL A 325 11.72 -15.21 5.13
C VAL A 325 12.09 -13.86 4.52
N LYS A 326 12.36 -12.84 5.33
CA LYS A 326 12.76 -11.50 4.87
C LYS A 326 14.17 -11.44 4.30
N PHE A 327 15.13 -12.12 4.95
CA PHE A 327 16.53 -12.08 4.55
C PHE A 327 16.95 -13.21 3.60
N GLN A 328 16.24 -14.32 3.58
CA GLN A 328 16.54 -15.50 2.76
C GLN A 328 15.34 -15.81 1.84
N SER A 329 15.00 -14.87 0.99
CA SER A 329 13.81 -14.94 0.15
C SER A 329 13.74 -16.20 -0.75
N SER A 330 14.86 -16.73 -1.19
CA SER A 330 14.93 -17.95 -1.99
C SER A 330 14.50 -19.22 -1.21
N LEU A 331 14.62 -19.21 0.11
CA LEU A 331 14.21 -20.31 0.98
C LEU A 331 12.77 -20.19 1.49
N ALA A 332 12.11 -19.06 1.27
CA ALA A 332 10.77 -18.82 1.79
C ALA A 332 9.75 -19.91 1.41
N PRO A 333 9.70 -20.43 0.16
CA PRO A 333 8.82 -21.54 -0.18
C PRO A 333 9.04 -22.78 0.65
N LEU A 334 10.31 -23.20 0.81
CA LEU A 334 10.67 -24.39 1.59
C LEU A 334 10.35 -24.23 3.08
N LEU A 335 10.59 -23.05 3.64
CA LEU A 335 10.28 -22.74 5.04
C LEU A 335 8.78 -22.82 5.31
N LEU A 336 7.95 -22.35 4.37
CA LEU A 336 6.49 -22.43 4.48
C LEU A 336 5.98 -23.86 4.31
N GLN A 337 6.55 -24.63 3.38
CA GLN A 337 6.20 -26.04 3.18
C GLN A 337 6.54 -26.87 4.43
N ASP A 338 7.73 -26.69 5.01
CA ASP A 338 8.13 -27.33 6.27
C ASP A 338 7.19 -26.98 7.41
N LEU A 339 6.86 -25.69 7.58
CA LEU A 339 5.91 -25.24 8.58
C LEU A 339 4.55 -25.94 8.42
N PHE A 340 4.01 -26.03 7.20
CA PHE A 340 2.72 -26.68 6.93
C PHE A 340 2.76 -28.17 7.23
N GLN A 341 3.84 -28.84 6.86
CA GLN A 341 4.05 -30.25 7.19
C GLN A 341 4.05 -30.47 8.71
N ARG A 342 4.75 -29.63 9.47
CA ARG A 342 4.81 -29.70 10.93
C ARG A 342 3.46 -29.40 11.59
N ILE A 343 2.67 -28.47 11.05
CA ILE A 343 1.30 -28.19 11.50
C ILE A 343 0.41 -29.41 11.27
N CYS A 344 0.46 -30.01 10.08
CA CYS A 344 -0.39 -31.14 9.74
C CYS A 344 0.01 -32.45 10.45
N SER A 345 1.30 -32.66 10.69
CA SER A 345 1.79 -33.80 11.47
C SER A 345 1.52 -33.70 12.98
N GLY A 346 1.06 -32.53 13.45
CA GLY A 346 0.70 -32.31 14.85
C GLY A 346 1.91 -32.06 15.78
N GLN A 347 3.06 -31.68 15.24
CA GLN A 347 4.28 -31.41 16.05
C GLN A 347 4.07 -30.25 17.05
N PHE A 348 3.12 -29.37 16.82
CA PHE A 348 2.83 -28.24 17.69
C PHE A 348 1.80 -28.53 18.79
N LYS A 349 1.29 -29.77 18.91
CA LYS A 349 0.26 -30.15 19.90
C LYS A 349 0.79 -30.27 21.31
N THR A 350 2.08 -30.55 21.47
CA THR A 350 2.73 -30.69 22.78
C THR A 350 3.34 -29.35 23.21
N ALA A 351 3.29 -29.06 24.52
CA ALA A 351 4.07 -27.96 25.06
C ALA A 351 5.56 -28.28 24.86
N ALA A 352 6.31 -27.29 24.33
CA ALA A 352 7.75 -27.39 24.17
C ALA A 352 8.45 -27.36 25.52
#